data_32e5c3e93f8492356ef8373b2f9e586d
#
_entry.id   32e5c3e93f8492356ef8373b2f9e586d
#
_cell.length_a   1.000
_cell.length_b   1.000
_cell.length_c   1.000
_cell.angle_alpha   90.00
_cell.angle_beta   90.00
_cell.angle_gamma   90.00
#
_symmetry.space_group_name_H-M   'P 1'
#
loop_
_entity.id
_entity.type
_entity.pdbx_description
1 polymer ?
#
loop_
_entity_poly.entity_id
_entity_poly.type
_entity_poly.pdbx_seq_one_letter_code
_entity_poly.pdbx_strand_id
1 'polypeptide(L)'
;MDLLLVPTLGPLHLAQPRYNAVTLLELTRAYQPDAVLLASYSEEGISEGAWREAEELGLFHLLPWAERAGVPVRAIGERAELLKAEAERFRDYLEQMEQGRRYLEEEAEARRELLSWLEAPLAPESWRAEEPLGALKRYLEWVAERFGEGPATGFREARMQEVARRIQALPPGRYAVWVDLLDLPVLLEKLPGAELPGPHEPTEAERARAVLDRAWRLQEGDDLFRLLEQLREIGGAEAGYLASQLYLAAGQVEDAAALLEQVAEGDFHHPEYLPGYVLARLGQLRDLLGERERAIRAYRGVLALSWAPKEAREIAQAGLRTPFRIG
;
A
#
# COMPACT_ATOMS: atom_id res chain seq x y z
N MET A 1 13.00 12.24 -24.14
CA MET A 1 12.79 11.50 -22.89
C MET A 1 11.31 11.44 -22.65
N ASP A 2 10.76 10.23 -22.58
CA ASP A 2 9.33 10.01 -22.41
C ASP A 2 9.08 9.61 -20.94
N LEU A 3 8.14 10.26 -20.28
CA LEU A 3 7.84 10.06 -18.87
C LEU A 3 6.37 9.71 -18.69
N LEU A 4 6.09 8.61 -17.99
CA LEU A 4 4.78 8.28 -17.45
C LEU A 4 4.82 8.45 -15.94
N LEU A 5 4.08 9.41 -15.39
CA LEU A 5 3.90 9.53 -13.94
C LEU A 5 2.78 8.59 -13.49
N VAL A 6 3.08 7.67 -12.60
CA VAL A 6 2.13 6.70 -12.05
C VAL A 6 1.87 7.05 -10.59
N PRO A 7 0.72 7.68 -10.28
CA PRO A 7 0.38 8.07 -8.90
C PRO A 7 0.22 6.86 -7.99
N THR A 8 0.83 6.88 -6.81
CA THR A 8 0.67 5.85 -5.79
C THR A 8 -0.20 6.35 -4.65
N LEU A 9 -1.02 5.48 -4.09
CA LEU A 9 -2.03 5.80 -3.08
C LEU A 9 -1.73 5.13 -1.72
N GLY A 10 -0.62 4.39 -1.61
CA GLY A 10 -0.33 3.60 -0.43
C GLY A 10 -1.44 2.61 -0.10
N PRO A 11 -1.93 2.55 1.16
CA PRO A 11 -2.99 1.63 1.57
C PRO A 11 -4.34 1.88 0.89
N LEU A 12 -4.57 3.08 0.36
CA LEU A 12 -5.84 3.41 -0.31
C LEU A 12 -6.07 2.61 -1.59
N HIS A 13 -5.02 2.00 -2.17
CA HIS A 13 -5.17 1.08 -3.29
C HIS A 13 -6.14 -0.06 -2.99
N LEU A 14 -6.22 -0.55 -1.75
CA LEU A 14 -7.19 -1.55 -1.32
C LEU A 14 -8.64 -1.12 -1.55
N ALA A 15 -8.90 0.19 -1.56
CA ALA A 15 -10.23 0.76 -1.77
C ALA A 15 -10.58 0.97 -3.25
N GLN A 16 -9.62 0.79 -4.15
CA GLN A 16 -9.74 1.21 -5.55
C GLN A 16 -9.76 0.00 -6.50
N PRO A 17 -10.95 -0.54 -6.84
CA PRO A 17 -11.03 -1.77 -7.63
C PRO A 17 -10.48 -1.63 -9.06
N ARG A 18 -10.45 -0.40 -9.63
CA ARG A 18 -9.92 -0.11 -10.97
C ARG A 18 -8.57 0.62 -10.94
N TYR A 19 -8.06 0.91 -9.75
CA TYR A 19 -6.74 1.54 -9.55
C TYR A 19 -6.04 0.89 -8.34
N ASN A 20 -6.01 -0.44 -8.31
CA ASN A 20 -5.38 -1.22 -7.25
C ASN A 20 -3.86 -1.38 -7.47
N ALA A 21 -3.19 -2.02 -6.54
CA ALA A 21 -1.73 -2.21 -6.58
C ALA A 21 -1.23 -2.94 -7.84
N VAL A 22 -2.02 -3.86 -8.41
CA VAL A 22 -1.68 -4.56 -9.65
C VAL A 22 -1.89 -3.64 -10.86
N THR A 23 -2.85 -2.71 -10.82
CA THR A 23 -3.05 -1.72 -11.90
C THR A 23 -1.79 -0.88 -12.12
N LEU A 24 -1.11 -0.46 -11.04
CA LEU A 24 0.16 0.28 -11.17
C LEU A 24 1.20 -0.52 -11.95
N LEU A 25 1.31 -1.80 -11.65
CA LEU A 25 2.22 -2.71 -12.34
C LEU A 25 1.82 -2.87 -13.82
N GLU A 26 0.54 -3.09 -14.13
CA GLU A 26 0.07 -3.30 -15.51
C GLU A 26 0.22 -2.05 -16.36
N LEU A 27 -0.02 -0.86 -15.82
CA LEU A 27 0.28 0.42 -16.48
C LEU A 27 1.78 0.55 -16.79
N THR A 28 2.62 0.20 -15.82
CA THR A 28 4.09 0.22 -16.00
C THR A 28 4.52 -0.76 -17.09
N ARG A 29 3.99 -1.99 -17.07
CA ARG A 29 4.28 -3.02 -18.09
C ARG A 29 3.83 -2.60 -19.46
N ALA A 30 2.63 -2.07 -19.60
CA ALA A 30 2.08 -1.58 -20.88
C ALA A 30 2.91 -0.43 -21.44
N TYR A 31 3.45 0.42 -20.56
CA TYR A 31 4.34 1.51 -20.97
C TYR A 31 5.70 1.04 -21.47
N GLN A 32 6.16 -0.16 -21.09
CA GLN A 32 7.48 -0.73 -21.48
C GLN A 32 8.65 0.23 -21.18
N PRO A 33 8.89 0.62 -19.92
CA PRO A 33 9.94 1.55 -19.58
C PRO A 33 11.32 0.91 -19.66
N ASP A 34 12.36 1.71 -19.97
CA ASP A 34 13.77 1.34 -19.81
C ASP A 34 14.19 1.23 -18.36
N ALA A 35 13.52 1.97 -17.46
CA ALA A 35 13.65 1.85 -16.02
C ALA A 35 12.40 2.41 -15.30
N VAL A 36 12.16 1.92 -14.08
CA VAL A 36 11.16 2.48 -13.17
C VAL A 36 11.86 3.35 -12.14
N LEU A 37 11.34 4.55 -11.93
CA LEU A 37 11.86 5.53 -10.97
C LEU A 37 10.88 5.65 -9.80
N LEU A 38 11.38 5.57 -8.57
CA LEU A 38 10.60 5.72 -7.35
C LEU A 38 10.88 7.11 -6.77
N ALA A 39 9.96 8.07 -7.00
CA ALA A 39 10.13 9.46 -6.63
C ALA A 39 10.04 9.71 -5.11
N SER A 40 9.36 8.82 -4.38
CA SER A 40 9.12 8.96 -2.94
C SER A 40 10.04 8.11 -2.06
N TYR A 41 11.05 7.45 -2.65
CA TYR A 41 11.96 6.55 -1.94
C TYR A 41 13.42 6.86 -2.23
N SER A 42 14.31 6.62 -1.26
CA SER A 42 15.76 6.64 -1.44
C SER A 42 16.29 5.25 -1.76
N GLU A 43 17.49 5.19 -2.34
CA GLU A 43 18.19 3.92 -2.60
C GLU A 43 18.44 3.13 -1.31
N GLU A 44 18.80 3.82 -0.23
CA GLU A 44 18.95 3.23 1.10
C GLU A 44 17.65 2.62 1.59
N GLY A 45 16.53 3.37 1.54
CA GLY A 45 15.22 2.90 1.97
C GLY A 45 14.76 1.64 1.23
N ILE A 46 15.07 1.55 -0.08
CA ILE A 46 14.78 0.35 -0.86
C ILE A 46 15.71 -0.81 -0.47
N SER A 47 17.03 -0.58 -0.38
CA SER A 47 17.99 -1.63 -0.06
C SER A 47 17.85 -2.18 1.35
N GLU A 48 17.54 -1.36 2.33
CA GLU A 48 17.26 -1.74 3.72
C GLU A 48 15.88 -2.35 3.92
N GLY A 49 15.00 -2.28 2.90
CA GLY A 49 13.64 -2.79 2.98
C GLY A 49 12.67 -1.90 3.78
N ALA A 50 13.06 -0.66 4.08
CA ALA A 50 12.23 0.30 4.80
C ALA A 50 10.90 0.62 4.09
N TRP A 51 10.85 0.43 2.76
CA TRP A 51 9.64 0.56 1.96
C TRP A 51 8.49 -0.35 2.41
N ARG A 52 8.79 -1.49 3.04
CA ARG A 52 7.79 -2.43 3.57
C ARG A 52 6.96 -1.81 4.71
N GLU A 53 7.59 -0.91 5.48
CA GLU A 53 6.91 -0.20 6.57
C GLU A 53 6.18 1.07 6.08
N ALA A 54 6.42 1.49 4.85
CA ALA A 54 5.74 2.64 4.23
C ALA A 54 4.36 2.31 3.67
N GLU A 55 3.95 1.02 3.72
CA GLU A 55 2.63 0.53 3.31
C GLU A 55 2.29 0.78 1.82
N GLU A 56 3.30 0.94 0.95
CA GLU A 56 3.07 1.05 -0.49
C GLU A 56 2.89 -0.35 -1.11
N LEU A 57 1.63 -0.72 -1.26
CA LEU A 57 1.23 -2.05 -1.72
C LEU A 57 1.73 -2.38 -3.12
N GLY A 58 1.87 -1.39 -3.99
CA GLY A 58 2.35 -1.57 -5.35
C GLY A 58 3.76 -2.15 -5.42
N LEU A 59 4.64 -1.83 -4.45
CA LEU A 59 6.01 -2.30 -4.43
C LEU A 59 6.13 -3.81 -4.22
N PHE A 60 5.19 -4.44 -3.51
CA PHE A 60 5.14 -5.90 -3.38
C PHE A 60 4.90 -6.63 -4.70
N HIS A 61 4.37 -5.94 -5.71
CA HIS A 61 4.16 -6.46 -7.06
C HIS A 61 5.24 -5.99 -8.03
N LEU A 62 5.65 -4.71 -7.94
CA LEU A 62 6.63 -4.11 -8.83
C LEU A 62 8.01 -4.76 -8.68
N LEU A 63 8.55 -4.85 -7.47
CA LEU A 63 9.94 -5.27 -7.26
C LEU A 63 10.18 -6.71 -7.73
N PRO A 64 9.34 -7.72 -7.40
CA PRO A 64 9.52 -9.07 -7.92
C PRO A 64 9.34 -9.19 -9.44
N TRP A 65 8.48 -8.35 -10.03
CA TRP A 65 8.35 -8.32 -11.49
C TRP A 65 9.57 -7.72 -12.15
N ALA A 66 10.04 -6.58 -11.66
CA ALA A 66 11.17 -5.86 -12.23
C ALA A 66 12.45 -6.73 -12.21
N GLU A 67 12.70 -7.44 -11.11
CA GLU A 67 13.80 -8.40 -11.00
C GLU A 67 13.71 -9.50 -12.07
N ARG A 68 12.56 -10.14 -12.22
CA ARG A 68 12.33 -11.20 -13.23
C ARG A 68 12.39 -10.70 -14.67
N ALA A 69 11.92 -9.48 -14.92
CA ALA A 69 11.91 -8.86 -16.24
C ALA A 69 13.24 -8.20 -16.60
N GLY A 70 14.17 -8.07 -15.66
CA GLY A 70 15.44 -7.35 -15.86
C GLY A 70 15.25 -5.85 -16.05
N VAL A 71 14.15 -5.27 -15.55
CA VAL A 71 13.87 -3.83 -15.65
C VAL A 71 14.49 -3.15 -14.43
N PRO A 72 15.42 -2.20 -14.59
CA PRO A 72 16.00 -1.48 -13.47
C PRO A 72 14.96 -0.67 -12.69
N VAL A 73 14.97 -0.77 -11.36
CA VAL A 73 14.24 0.11 -10.45
C VAL A 73 15.25 1.01 -9.75
N ARG A 74 15.03 2.32 -9.80
CA ARG A 74 15.90 3.33 -9.19
C ARG A 74 15.10 4.21 -8.25
N ALA A 75 15.48 4.26 -7.00
CA ALA A 75 14.92 5.22 -6.06
C ALA A 75 15.65 6.56 -6.22
N ILE A 76 14.89 7.62 -6.44
CA ILE A 76 15.40 8.96 -6.74
C ILE A 76 14.87 10.04 -5.79
N GLY A 77 14.06 9.62 -4.80
CA GLY A 77 13.52 10.47 -3.76
C GLY A 77 14.36 10.47 -2.49
N GLU A 78 13.68 10.71 -1.38
CA GLU A 78 14.24 10.70 -0.04
C GLU A 78 13.63 9.60 0.82
N ARG A 79 14.13 9.44 2.03
CA ARG A 79 13.65 8.40 2.97
C ARG A 79 12.25 8.77 3.50
N ALA A 80 11.23 8.10 2.98
CA ALA A 80 9.83 8.34 3.34
C ALA A 80 9.57 8.19 4.85
N GLU A 81 10.21 7.22 5.50
CA GLU A 81 10.10 6.99 6.94
C GLU A 81 10.62 8.16 7.78
N LEU A 82 11.68 8.85 7.32
CA LEU A 82 12.20 10.02 8.03
C LEU A 82 11.23 11.20 7.91
N LEU A 83 10.67 11.42 6.72
CA LEU A 83 9.67 12.45 6.49
C LEU A 83 8.40 12.21 7.33
N LYS A 84 7.95 10.96 7.39
CA LYS A 84 6.81 10.55 8.23
C LYS A 84 7.10 10.84 9.70
N ALA A 85 8.26 10.43 10.22
CA ALA A 85 8.65 10.67 11.61
C ALA A 85 8.78 12.16 11.96
N GLU A 86 9.20 13.01 11.00
CA GLU A 86 9.23 14.47 11.20
C GLU A 86 7.83 15.07 11.22
N ALA A 87 6.96 14.64 10.33
CA ALA A 87 5.57 15.08 10.29
C ALA A 87 4.81 14.67 11.57
N GLU A 88 5.02 13.45 12.07
CA GLU A 88 4.46 12.97 13.34
C GLU A 88 4.93 13.82 14.52
N ARG A 89 6.24 14.07 14.65
CA ARG A 89 6.79 14.95 15.71
C ARG A 89 6.24 16.37 15.63
N PHE A 90 6.05 16.90 14.45
CA PHE A 90 5.45 18.22 14.27
C PHE A 90 3.98 18.23 14.68
N ARG A 91 3.23 17.18 14.33
CA ARG A 91 1.83 16.99 14.77
C ARG A 91 1.74 16.93 16.30
N ASP A 92 2.58 16.12 16.96
CA ASP A 92 2.64 16.00 18.42
C ASP A 92 2.92 17.36 19.08
N TYR A 93 3.78 18.18 18.45
CA TYR A 93 4.04 19.53 18.90
C TYR A 93 2.80 20.42 18.78
N LEU A 94 2.09 20.38 17.67
CA LEU A 94 0.85 21.13 17.45
C LEU A 94 -0.24 20.74 18.47
N GLU A 95 -0.37 19.47 18.80
CA GLU A 95 -1.35 18.97 19.78
C GLU A 95 -1.16 19.57 21.17
N GLN A 96 0.06 19.97 21.54
CA GLN A 96 0.36 20.59 22.82
C GLN A 96 -0.07 22.06 22.92
N MET A 97 -0.39 22.71 21.81
CA MET A 97 -0.78 24.12 21.74
C MET A 97 -2.26 24.27 21.39
N GLU A 98 -2.95 25.23 22.02
CA GLU A 98 -4.36 25.51 21.70
C GLU A 98 -4.56 25.88 20.24
N GLN A 99 -3.73 26.79 19.73
CA GLN A 99 -3.77 27.18 18.32
C GLN A 99 -3.42 26.01 17.39
N GLY A 100 -2.47 25.16 17.79
CA GLY A 100 -2.09 23.96 17.03
C GLY A 100 -3.24 22.98 16.90
N ARG A 101 -3.98 22.72 17.97
CA ARG A 101 -5.18 21.85 17.94
C ARG A 101 -6.24 22.38 16.97
N ARG A 102 -6.48 23.68 16.95
CA ARG A 102 -7.41 24.29 16.00
C ARG A 102 -6.97 24.07 14.54
N TYR A 103 -5.68 24.22 14.26
CA TYR A 103 -5.14 23.93 12.92
C TYR A 103 -5.30 22.44 12.55
N LEU A 104 -5.12 21.52 13.50
CA LEU A 104 -5.33 20.08 13.25
C LEU A 104 -6.80 19.74 12.98
N GLU A 105 -7.74 20.43 13.66
CA GLU A 105 -9.17 20.29 13.39
C GLU A 105 -9.53 20.79 11.97
N GLU A 106 -9.04 21.99 11.59
CA GLU A 106 -9.24 22.55 10.26
C GLU A 106 -8.57 21.66 9.17
N GLU A 107 -7.37 21.12 9.42
CA GLU A 107 -6.69 20.20 8.53
C GLU A 107 -7.49 18.92 8.33
N ALA A 108 -8.10 18.39 9.40
CA ALA A 108 -8.95 17.21 9.32
C ALA A 108 -10.21 17.46 8.45
N GLU A 109 -10.72 18.70 8.38
CA GLU A 109 -11.80 19.05 7.46
C GLU A 109 -11.33 19.12 6.01
N ALA A 110 -10.22 19.83 5.76
CA ALA A 110 -9.63 19.90 4.41
C ALA A 110 -9.25 18.51 3.87
N ARG A 111 -8.74 17.65 4.74
CA ARG A 111 -8.42 16.26 4.40
C ARG A 111 -9.66 15.43 4.10
N ARG A 112 -10.79 15.65 4.78
CA ARG A 112 -12.05 14.94 4.48
C ARG A 112 -12.57 15.25 3.08
N GLU A 113 -12.44 16.49 2.62
CA GLU A 113 -12.78 16.85 1.23
C GLU A 113 -11.90 16.07 0.24
N LEU A 114 -10.58 16.07 0.46
CA LEU A 114 -9.64 15.30 -0.36
C LEU A 114 -9.98 13.79 -0.33
N LEU A 115 -10.19 13.21 0.86
CA LEU A 115 -10.52 11.79 0.99
C LEU A 115 -11.82 11.41 0.29
N SER A 116 -12.83 12.30 0.28
CA SER A 116 -14.09 12.04 -0.43
C SER A 116 -13.89 11.82 -1.93
N TRP A 117 -12.91 12.49 -2.54
CA TRP A 117 -12.48 12.23 -3.93
C TRP A 117 -11.72 10.93 -4.09
N LEU A 118 -10.86 10.60 -3.12
CA LEU A 118 -10.05 9.38 -3.16
C LEU A 118 -10.83 8.11 -2.79
N GLU A 119 -11.95 8.25 -2.10
CA GLU A 119 -12.88 7.16 -1.81
C GLU A 119 -13.81 6.85 -2.99
N ALA A 120 -14.02 7.81 -3.90
CA ALA A 120 -14.73 7.56 -5.16
C ALA A 120 -13.92 6.57 -6.01
N PRO A 121 -14.58 5.69 -6.80
CA PRO A 121 -13.89 4.76 -7.67
C PRO A 121 -12.98 5.48 -8.67
N LEU A 122 -11.67 5.35 -8.50
CA LEU A 122 -10.67 5.86 -9.43
C LEU A 122 -10.38 4.84 -10.52
N ALA A 123 -10.11 5.34 -11.72
CA ALA A 123 -9.54 4.59 -12.82
C ALA A 123 -8.25 5.29 -13.29
N PRO A 124 -7.38 4.64 -14.07
CA PRO A 124 -6.15 5.25 -14.57
C PRO A 124 -6.36 6.62 -15.21
N GLU A 125 -7.38 6.75 -16.05
CA GLU A 125 -7.73 7.99 -16.73
C GLU A 125 -8.24 9.10 -15.81
N SER A 126 -8.67 8.79 -14.58
CA SER A 126 -9.15 9.79 -13.62
C SER A 126 -8.09 10.84 -13.32
N TRP A 127 -6.80 10.50 -13.40
CA TRP A 127 -5.69 11.41 -13.18
C TRP A 127 -5.52 12.48 -14.26
N ARG A 128 -6.18 12.35 -15.41
CA ARG A 128 -6.20 13.36 -16.48
C ARG A 128 -7.34 14.34 -16.36
N ALA A 129 -8.31 14.06 -15.52
CA ALA A 129 -9.44 14.95 -15.25
C ALA A 129 -9.02 16.09 -14.32
N GLU A 130 -9.84 17.14 -14.28
CA GLU A 130 -9.63 18.28 -13.38
C GLU A 130 -9.61 17.83 -11.90
N GLU A 131 -10.50 16.94 -11.54
CA GLU A 131 -10.50 16.22 -10.28
C GLU A 131 -10.04 14.75 -10.52
N PRO A 132 -9.22 14.14 -9.65
CA PRO A 132 -8.86 14.52 -8.27
C PRO A 132 -7.67 15.49 -8.14
N LEU A 133 -6.97 15.86 -9.22
CA LEU A 133 -5.80 16.74 -9.14
C LEU A 133 -6.13 18.11 -8.52
N GLY A 134 -7.30 18.66 -8.85
CA GLY A 134 -7.77 19.93 -8.27
C GLY A 134 -7.97 19.83 -6.76
N ALA A 135 -8.53 18.74 -6.25
CA ALA A 135 -8.69 18.50 -4.82
C ALA A 135 -7.34 18.40 -4.10
N LEU A 136 -6.36 17.70 -4.71
CA LEU A 136 -5.00 17.64 -4.21
C LEU A 136 -4.36 19.02 -4.13
N LYS A 137 -4.44 19.83 -5.20
CA LYS A 137 -3.87 21.18 -5.23
C LYS A 137 -4.48 22.06 -4.13
N ARG A 138 -5.81 22.10 -4.02
CA ARG A 138 -6.49 22.89 -2.98
C ARG A 138 -6.04 22.49 -1.57
N TYR A 139 -5.92 21.20 -1.29
CA TYR A 139 -5.43 20.72 -0.01
C TYR A 139 -3.99 21.15 0.25
N LEU A 140 -3.10 21.01 -0.73
CA LEU A 140 -1.69 21.39 -0.61
C LEU A 140 -1.49 22.91 -0.45
N GLU A 141 -2.24 23.71 -1.19
CA GLU A 141 -2.27 25.17 -1.05
C GLU A 141 -2.74 25.58 0.36
N TRP A 142 -3.81 24.94 0.84
CA TRP A 142 -4.32 25.16 2.19
C TRP A 142 -3.25 24.89 3.27
N VAL A 143 -2.50 23.78 3.16
CA VAL A 143 -1.42 23.44 4.09
C VAL A 143 -0.26 24.44 3.98
N ALA A 144 0.15 24.79 2.76
CA ALA A 144 1.27 25.67 2.52
C ALA A 144 1.00 27.11 3.01
N GLU A 145 -0.21 27.64 2.86
CA GLU A 145 -0.61 28.95 3.36
C GLU A 145 -0.49 29.06 4.89
N ARG A 146 -0.72 27.97 5.61
CA ARG A 146 -0.72 27.94 7.08
C ARG A 146 0.64 27.66 7.70
N PHE A 147 1.40 26.77 7.09
CA PHE A 147 2.63 26.23 7.68
C PHE A 147 3.89 26.61 6.90
N GLY A 148 3.75 27.15 5.69
CA GLY A 148 4.88 27.37 4.79
C GLY A 148 5.58 26.07 4.40
N GLU A 149 6.79 26.17 3.88
CA GLU A 149 7.64 25.02 3.57
C GLU A 149 8.29 24.48 4.85
N GLY A 150 8.02 23.24 5.19
CA GLY A 150 8.49 22.65 6.44
C GLY A 150 7.94 21.24 6.68
N PRO A 151 7.98 20.74 7.93
CA PRO A 151 7.54 19.38 8.25
C PRO A 151 6.08 19.10 7.88
N ALA A 152 5.18 20.08 7.98
CA ALA A 152 3.77 19.94 7.62
C ALA A 152 3.57 19.72 6.11
N THR A 153 4.40 20.34 5.29
CA THR A 153 4.41 20.15 3.83
C THR A 153 5.36 19.03 3.40
N GLY A 154 6.11 18.44 4.34
CA GLY A 154 7.15 17.44 4.05
C GLY A 154 8.24 17.99 3.14
N PHE A 155 8.55 19.29 3.20
CA PHE A 155 9.51 19.97 2.34
C PHE A 155 9.29 19.65 0.85
N ARG A 156 8.03 19.57 0.43
CA ARG A 156 7.60 18.99 -0.84
C ARG A 156 8.15 19.70 -2.04
N GLU A 157 8.12 21.05 -2.01
CA GLU A 157 8.61 21.88 -3.12
C GLU A 157 10.09 21.62 -3.39
N ALA A 158 10.92 21.66 -2.34
CA ALA A 158 12.36 21.41 -2.45
C ALA A 158 12.68 19.97 -2.87
N ARG A 159 11.97 18.98 -2.30
CA ARG A 159 12.14 17.57 -2.67
C ARG A 159 11.78 17.31 -4.13
N MET A 160 10.64 17.79 -4.59
CA MET A 160 10.21 17.56 -5.96
C MET A 160 11.03 18.36 -6.98
N GLN A 161 11.61 19.48 -6.59
CA GLN A 161 12.62 20.16 -7.41
C GLN A 161 13.86 19.30 -7.62
N GLU A 162 14.35 18.66 -6.55
CA GLU A 162 15.52 17.77 -6.65
C GLU A 162 15.20 16.49 -7.43
N VAL A 163 14.02 15.87 -7.21
CA VAL A 163 13.56 14.71 -7.99
C VAL A 163 13.49 15.07 -9.48
N ALA A 164 12.88 16.20 -9.84
CA ALA A 164 12.80 16.65 -11.23
C ALA A 164 14.19 16.85 -11.85
N ARG A 165 15.11 17.47 -11.10
CA ARG A 165 16.52 17.65 -11.54
C ARG A 165 17.21 16.31 -11.80
N ARG A 166 17.02 15.32 -10.92
CA ARG A 166 17.56 13.95 -11.11
C ARG A 166 17.00 13.28 -12.34
N ILE A 167 15.68 13.39 -12.58
CA ILE A 167 15.03 12.85 -13.77
C ILE A 167 15.58 13.52 -15.03
N GLN A 168 15.66 14.84 -15.06
CA GLN A 168 16.17 15.61 -16.22
C GLN A 168 17.64 15.32 -16.54
N ALA A 169 18.42 14.85 -15.58
CA ALA A 169 19.82 14.44 -15.77
C ALA A 169 19.98 13.02 -16.34
N LEU A 170 18.89 12.25 -16.47
CA LEU A 170 18.93 10.91 -17.04
C LEU A 170 19.16 10.96 -18.57
N PRO A 171 19.75 9.91 -19.17
CA PRO A 171 19.86 9.80 -20.61
C PRO A 171 18.47 9.77 -21.28
N PRO A 172 18.39 10.09 -22.59
CA PRO A 172 17.16 9.88 -23.34
C PRO A 172 16.66 8.44 -23.21
N GLY A 173 15.37 8.29 -22.94
CA GLY A 173 14.75 6.97 -22.72
C GLY A 173 13.31 7.11 -22.26
N ARG A 174 12.67 5.98 -21.96
CA ARG A 174 11.31 5.87 -21.46
C ARG A 174 11.33 5.50 -19.98
N TYR A 175 10.73 6.30 -19.13
CA TYR A 175 10.76 6.09 -17.68
C TYR A 175 9.34 6.12 -17.10
N ALA A 176 8.97 5.08 -16.35
CA ALA A 176 7.79 5.10 -15.50
C ALA A 176 8.19 5.64 -14.12
N VAL A 177 7.57 6.72 -13.70
CA VAL A 177 7.88 7.40 -12.43
C VAL A 177 6.75 7.15 -11.46
N TRP A 178 6.97 6.33 -10.45
CA TRP A 178 6.03 6.13 -9.36
C TRP A 178 6.18 7.26 -8.36
N VAL A 179 5.10 7.96 -8.10
CA VAL A 179 5.08 9.18 -7.27
C VAL A 179 3.91 9.15 -6.31
N ASP A 180 4.16 9.48 -5.04
CA ASP A 180 3.10 9.66 -4.04
C ASP A 180 2.07 10.69 -4.50
N LEU A 181 0.81 10.41 -4.22
CA LEU A 181 -0.30 11.25 -4.67
C LEU A 181 -0.17 12.73 -4.23
N LEU A 182 0.39 12.98 -3.04
CA LEU A 182 0.58 14.35 -2.55
C LEU A 182 1.76 15.06 -3.23
N ASP A 183 2.74 14.32 -3.75
CA ASP A 183 3.88 14.86 -4.48
C ASP A 183 3.58 15.07 -5.97
N LEU A 184 2.57 14.37 -6.50
CA LEU A 184 2.21 14.38 -7.91
C LEU A 184 1.96 15.78 -8.49
N PRO A 185 1.12 16.67 -7.87
CA PRO A 185 0.85 17.97 -8.48
C PRO A 185 2.10 18.82 -8.67
N VAL A 186 2.99 18.80 -7.67
CA VAL A 186 4.25 19.58 -7.69
C VAL A 186 5.24 19.01 -8.71
N LEU A 187 5.38 17.68 -8.76
CA LEU A 187 6.27 17.05 -9.73
C LEU A 187 5.79 17.25 -11.16
N LEU A 188 4.47 17.19 -11.40
CA LEU A 188 3.87 17.41 -12.71
C LEU A 188 4.15 18.82 -13.24
N GLU A 189 4.15 19.84 -12.38
CA GLU A 189 4.49 21.22 -12.75
C GLU A 189 5.98 21.38 -13.13
N LYS A 190 6.86 20.59 -12.51
CA LYS A 190 8.31 20.63 -12.78
C LYS A 190 8.74 19.78 -13.98
N LEU A 191 7.88 18.90 -14.46
CA LEU A 191 8.12 18.02 -15.58
C LEU A 191 7.08 18.25 -16.70
N PRO A 192 7.09 19.43 -17.36
CA PRO A 192 6.15 19.72 -18.44
C PRO A 192 6.35 18.72 -19.59
N GLY A 193 5.28 18.06 -19.98
CA GLY A 193 5.30 17.01 -21.01
C GLY A 193 5.37 15.59 -20.45
N ALA A 194 5.44 15.39 -19.13
CA ALA A 194 5.19 14.08 -18.54
C ALA A 194 3.72 13.67 -18.72
N GLU A 195 3.51 12.41 -19.05
CA GLU A 195 2.17 11.87 -19.26
C GLU A 195 1.61 11.29 -17.94
N LEU A 196 0.28 11.36 -17.80
CA LEU A 196 -0.48 10.64 -16.82
C LEU A 196 -1.14 9.41 -17.45
N PRO A 197 -1.51 8.38 -16.66
CA PRO A 197 -2.19 7.20 -17.19
C PRO A 197 -3.43 7.55 -17.98
N GLY A 198 -3.60 6.90 -19.12
CA GLY A 198 -4.78 7.03 -19.97
C GLY A 198 -5.83 5.96 -19.72
N PRO A 199 -6.87 5.89 -20.56
CA PRO A 199 -7.85 4.82 -20.53
C PRO A 199 -7.16 3.45 -20.54
N HIS A 200 -7.60 2.57 -19.65
CA HIS A 200 -7.03 1.25 -19.47
C HIS A 200 -8.14 0.24 -19.19
N GLU A 201 -8.15 -0.85 -19.96
CA GLU A 201 -9.06 -1.96 -19.72
C GLU A 201 -8.43 -2.91 -18.71
N PRO A 202 -9.09 -3.17 -17.56
CA PRO A 202 -8.53 -4.02 -16.53
C PRO A 202 -8.21 -5.43 -17.03
N THR A 203 -7.02 -5.90 -16.73
CA THR A 203 -6.60 -7.28 -16.99
C THR A 203 -7.31 -8.26 -16.05
N GLU A 204 -7.17 -9.57 -16.28
CA GLU A 204 -7.65 -10.60 -15.37
C GLU A 204 -6.98 -10.49 -14.00
N ALA A 205 -5.67 -10.22 -13.96
CA ALA A 205 -4.92 -10.03 -12.72
C ALA A 205 -5.42 -8.84 -11.89
N GLU A 206 -5.77 -7.72 -12.54
CA GLU A 206 -6.35 -6.56 -11.85
C GLU A 206 -7.75 -6.84 -11.30
N ARG A 207 -8.58 -7.58 -12.05
CA ARG A 207 -9.91 -8.01 -11.56
C ARG A 207 -9.79 -8.97 -10.37
N ALA A 208 -8.85 -9.92 -10.44
CA ALA A 208 -8.55 -10.81 -9.33
C ALA A 208 -8.07 -10.02 -8.10
N ARG A 209 -7.14 -9.04 -8.29
CA ARG A 209 -6.67 -8.17 -7.19
C ARG A 209 -7.82 -7.41 -6.55
N ALA A 210 -8.75 -6.87 -7.30
CA ALA A 210 -9.91 -6.16 -6.76
C ALA A 210 -10.78 -7.04 -5.85
N VAL A 211 -10.92 -8.32 -6.16
CA VAL A 211 -11.63 -9.29 -5.29
C VAL A 211 -10.83 -9.57 -4.02
N LEU A 212 -9.51 -9.79 -4.14
CA LEU A 212 -8.63 -10.00 -2.98
C LEU A 212 -8.64 -8.76 -2.07
N ASP A 213 -8.53 -7.56 -2.62
CA ASP A 213 -8.58 -6.30 -1.87
C ASP A 213 -9.93 -6.11 -1.14
N ARG A 214 -11.03 -6.54 -1.78
CA ARG A 214 -12.34 -6.54 -1.12
C ARG A 214 -12.37 -7.49 0.07
N ALA A 215 -11.80 -8.68 -0.06
CA ALA A 215 -11.73 -9.67 1.01
C ALA A 215 -10.78 -9.24 2.15
N TRP A 216 -9.71 -8.50 1.86
CA TRP A 216 -8.86 -7.87 2.88
C TRP A 216 -9.61 -6.83 3.72
N ARG A 217 -10.59 -6.15 3.12
CA ARG A 217 -11.39 -5.07 3.73
C ARG A 217 -12.83 -5.47 4.00
N LEU A 218 -13.05 -6.73 4.38
CA LEU A 218 -14.39 -7.26 4.64
C LEU A 218 -15.22 -6.28 5.47
N GLN A 219 -16.43 -5.97 4.99
CA GLN A 219 -17.34 -5.02 5.61
C GLN A 219 -18.65 -5.70 5.99
N GLU A 220 -19.34 -5.11 6.96
CA GLU A 220 -20.72 -5.52 7.28
C GLU A 220 -21.62 -5.36 6.05
N GLY A 221 -22.34 -6.43 5.71
CA GLY A 221 -23.20 -6.47 4.51
C GLY A 221 -22.55 -7.06 3.26
N ASP A 222 -21.25 -7.43 3.30
CA ASP A 222 -20.66 -8.19 2.20
C ASP A 222 -21.33 -9.56 2.02
N ASP A 223 -21.56 -9.93 0.77
CA ASP A 223 -21.98 -11.29 0.41
C ASP A 223 -20.80 -12.26 0.52
N LEU A 224 -20.68 -12.86 1.72
CA LEU A 224 -19.58 -13.79 2.04
C LEU A 224 -19.58 -15.02 1.13
N PHE A 225 -20.74 -15.49 0.71
CA PHE A 225 -20.86 -16.64 -0.18
C PHE A 225 -20.28 -16.36 -1.55
N ARG A 226 -20.70 -15.26 -2.16
CA ARG A 226 -20.22 -14.83 -3.46
C ARG A 226 -18.72 -14.53 -3.42
N LEU A 227 -18.24 -13.88 -2.35
CA LEU A 227 -16.83 -13.59 -2.19
C LEU A 227 -15.98 -14.86 -2.06
N LEU A 228 -16.48 -15.86 -1.30
CA LEU A 228 -15.82 -17.17 -1.17
C LEU A 228 -15.73 -17.91 -2.53
N GLU A 229 -16.79 -17.89 -3.35
CA GLU A 229 -16.77 -18.47 -4.69
C GLU A 229 -15.70 -17.79 -5.56
N GLN A 230 -15.66 -16.46 -5.58
CA GLN A 230 -14.66 -15.70 -6.33
C GLN A 230 -13.22 -16.00 -5.85
N LEU A 231 -12.99 -16.10 -4.55
CA LEU A 231 -11.68 -16.46 -4.00
C LEU A 231 -11.25 -17.88 -4.42
N ARG A 232 -12.20 -18.83 -4.49
CA ARG A 232 -11.94 -20.19 -4.96
C ARG A 232 -11.58 -20.23 -6.45
N GLU A 233 -12.23 -19.39 -7.27
CA GLU A 233 -11.90 -19.28 -8.70
C GLU A 233 -10.50 -18.66 -8.92
N ILE A 234 -10.12 -17.67 -8.12
CA ILE A 234 -8.79 -17.04 -8.18
C ILE A 234 -7.72 -18.06 -7.76
N GLY A 235 -7.95 -18.78 -6.67
CA GLY A 235 -7.00 -19.75 -6.12
C GLY A 235 -5.71 -19.11 -5.57
N GLY A 236 -4.75 -19.98 -5.24
CA GLY A 236 -3.47 -19.56 -4.69
C GLY A 236 -3.50 -19.26 -3.19
N ALA A 237 -2.33 -18.94 -2.64
CA ALA A 237 -2.14 -18.84 -1.19
C ALA A 237 -2.89 -17.66 -0.57
N GLU A 238 -2.87 -16.49 -1.21
CA GLU A 238 -3.55 -15.31 -0.69
C GLU A 238 -5.07 -15.47 -0.69
N ALA A 239 -5.64 -16.01 -1.78
CA ALA A 239 -7.07 -16.30 -1.84
C ALA A 239 -7.48 -17.36 -0.80
N GLY A 240 -6.65 -18.39 -0.59
CA GLY A 240 -6.85 -19.38 0.47
C GLY A 240 -6.81 -18.78 1.87
N TYR A 241 -5.84 -17.90 2.14
CA TYR A 241 -5.77 -17.15 3.39
C TYR A 241 -7.05 -16.33 3.62
N LEU A 242 -7.48 -15.56 2.62
CA LEU A 242 -8.68 -14.72 2.71
C LEU A 242 -9.95 -15.56 2.85
N ALA A 243 -10.07 -16.68 2.14
CA ALA A 243 -11.17 -17.61 2.32
C ALA A 243 -11.23 -18.17 3.76
N SER A 244 -10.06 -18.45 4.38
CA SER A 244 -10.03 -18.87 5.80
C SER A 244 -10.56 -17.79 6.74
N GLN A 245 -10.37 -16.50 6.42
CA GLN A 245 -10.96 -15.40 7.21
C GLN A 245 -12.49 -15.39 7.09
N LEU A 246 -13.04 -15.68 5.90
CA LEU A 246 -14.49 -15.77 5.72
C LEU A 246 -15.09 -16.93 6.52
N TYR A 247 -14.44 -18.09 6.52
CA TYR A 247 -14.86 -19.21 7.37
C TYR A 247 -14.83 -18.85 8.86
N LEU A 248 -13.76 -18.17 9.31
CA LEU A 248 -13.66 -17.71 10.69
C LEU A 248 -14.75 -16.69 11.04
N ALA A 249 -15.03 -15.72 10.15
CA ALA A 249 -16.10 -14.74 10.34
C ALA A 249 -17.49 -15.41 10.42
N ALA A 250 -17.67 -16.55 9.74
CA ALA A 250 -18.88 -17.38 9.82
C ALA A 250 -18.90 -18.32 11.04
N GLY A 251 -17.89 -18.27 11.93
CA GLY A 251 -17.79 -19.14 13.10
C GLY A 251 -17.30 -20.56 12.81
N GLN A 252 -16.86 -20.86 11.59
CA GLN A 252 -16.39 -22.18 11.15
C GLN A 252 -14.88 -22.32 11.39
N VAL A 253 -14.49 -22.42 12.66
CA VAL A 253 -13.09 -22.39 13.11
C VAL A 253 -12.28 -23.58 12.56
N GLU A 254 -12.86 -24.79 12.58
CA GLU A 254 -12.22 -26.01 12.08
C GLU A 254 -11.94 -25.94 10.58
N ASP A 255 -12.93 -25.47 9.79
CA ASP A 255 -12.78 -25.32 8.34
C ASP A 255 -11.76 -24.24 7.99
N ALA A 256 -11.77 -23.12 8.73
CA ALA A 256 -10.77 -22.05 8.60
C ALA A 256 -9.34 -22.58 8.88
N ALA A 257 -9.18 -23.38 9.93
CA ALA A 257 -7.89 -23.94 10.30
C ALA A 257 -7.40 -24.98 9.26
N ALA A 258 -8.27 -25.87 8.81
CA ALA A 258 -7.94 -26.88 7.79
C ALA A 258 -7.51 -26.23 6.48
N LEU A 259 -8.23 -25.20 6.01
CA LEU A 259 -7.88 -24.48 4.79
C LEU A 259 -6.54 -23.75 4.94
N LEU A 260 -6.31 -23.12 6.08
CA LEU A 260 -5.07 -22.36 6.31
C LEU A 260 -3.85 -23.26 6.47
N GLU A 261 -4.03 -24.50 6.95
CA GLU A 261 -2.97 -25.52 6.94
C GLU A 261 -2.60 -25.93 5.51
N GLN A 262 -3.59 -26.15 4.64
CA GLN A 262 -3.32 -26.44 3.24
C GLN A 262 -2.55 -25.29 2.57
N VAL A 263 -2.88 -24.03 2.89
CA VAL A 263 -2.10 -22.88 2.42
C VAL A 263 -0.65 -22.93 2.93
N ALA A 264 -0.45 -23.25 4.21
CA ALA A 264 0.86 -23.31 4.83
C ALA A 264 1.73 -24.49 4.36
N GLU A 265 1.12 -25.55 3.82
CA GLU A 265 1.82 -26.68 3.19
C GLU A 265 2.27 -26.37 1.75
N GLY A 266 1.68 -25.36 1.11
CA GLY A 266 2.00 -24.93 -0.25
C GLY A 266 3.06 -23.84 -0.31
N ASP A 267 3.17 -23.21 -1.49
CA ASP A 267 3.98 -21.98 -1.67
C ASP A 267 3.12 -20.76 -1.30
N PHE A 268 3.43 -20.17 -0.15
CA PHE A 268 2.77 -18.97 0.37
C PHE A 268 3.74 -17.79 0.60
N HIS A 269 4.89 -17.81 -0.09
CA HIS A 269 5.92 -16.79 0.10
C HIS A 269 5.61 -15.48 -0.62
N HIS A 270 4.65 -15.46 -1.52
CA HIS A 270 4.22 -14.29 -2.26
C HIS A 270 2.73 -14.01 -2.11
N PRO A 271 2.34 -12.74 -1.94
CA PRO A 271 3.18 -11.56 -1.69
C PRO A 271 3.98 -11.68 -0.38
N GLU A 272 5.11 -10.96 -0.25
CA GLU A 272 6.04 -11.10 0.88
C GLU A 272 5.41 -10.87 2.26
N TYR A 273 4.30 -10.14 2.33
CA TYR A 273 3.55 -9.94 3.57
C TYR A 273 2.75 -11.18 4.02
N LEU A 274 2.42 -12.07 3.09
CA LEU A 274 1.48 -13.17 3.33
C LEU A 274 1.98 -14.19 4.38
N PRO A 275 3.25 -14.62 4.40
CA PRO A 275 3.73 -15.57 5.40
C PRO A 275 3.48 -15.15 6.83
N GLY A 276 3.69 -13.86 7.14
CA GLY A 276 3.45 -13.30 8.46
C GLY A 276 1.99 -13.46 8.88
N TYR A 277 1.07 -13.08 8.01
CA TYR A 277 -0.37 -13.18 8.29
C TYR A 277 -0.86 -14.61 8.37
N VAL A 278 -0.42 -15.51 7.47
CA VAL A 278 -0.78 -16.95 7.49
C VAL A 278 -0.38 -17.58 8.82
N LEU A 279 0.88 -17.42 9.24
CA LEU A 279 1.38 -18.03 10.47
C LEU A 279 0.73 -17.40 11.73
N ALA A 280 0.53 -16.08 11.76
CA ALA A 280 -0.13 -15.42 12.87
C ALA A 280 -1.57 -15.90 13.05
N ARG A 281 -2.32 -15.99 11.95
CA ARG A 281 -3.71 -16.46 11.98
C ARG A 281 -3.79 -17.96 12.29
N LEU A 282 -2.88 -18.77 11.78
CA LEU A 282 -2.81 -20.18 12.13
C LEU A 282 -2.60 -20.36 13.63
N GLY A 283 -1.75 -19.55 14.24
CA GLY A 283 -1.56 -19.51 15.70
C GLY A 283 -2.86 -19.22 16.45
N GLN A 284 -3.61 -18.20 16.03
CA GLN A 284 -4.90 -17.85 16.62
C GLN A 284 -5.94 -18.96 16.48
N LEU A 285 -6.06 -19.58 15.29
CA LEU A 285 -7.00 -20.68 15.06
C LEU A 285 -6.64 -21.91 15.92
N ARG A 286 -5.35 -22.21 16.07
CA ARG A 286 -4.88 -23.32 16.94
C ARG A 286 -5.16 -23.05 18.42
N ASP A 287 -5.06 -21.80 18.89
CA ASP A 287 -5.48 -21.43 20.23
C ASP A 287 -6.99 -21.64 20.44
N LEU A 288 -7.83 -21.26 19.47
CA LEU A 288 -9.29 -21.45 19.52
C LEU A 288 -9.67 -22.94 19.58
N LEU A 289 -8.90 -23.79 18.91
CA LEU A 289 -9.09 -25.25 18.92
C LEU A 289 -8.47 -25.93 20.18
N GLY A 290 -7.87 -25.17 21.09
CA GLY A 290 -7.21 -25.69 22.29
C GLY A 290 -5.85 -26.34 22.05
N GLU A 291 -5.29 -26.18 20.86
CA GLU A 291 -4.02 -26.78 20.44
C GLU A 291 -2.82 -25.87 20.72
N ARG A 292 -2.66 -25.50 21.98
CA ARG A 292 -1.71 -24.46 22.44
C ARG A 292 -0.28 -24.65 21.94
N GLU A 293 0.25 -25.86 21.95
CA GLU A 293 1.62 -26.12 21.51
C GLU A 293 1.80 -25.85 20.00
N ARG A 294 0.79 -26.16 19.19
CA ARG A 294 0.78 -25.85 17.75
C ARG A 294 0.68 -24.34 17.52
N ALA A 295 -0.17 -23.65 18.30
CA ALA A 295 -0.28 -22.20 18.29
C ALA A 295 1.06 -21.50 18.56
N ILE A 296 1.76 -21.93 19.64
CA ILE A 296 3.08 -21.39 19.98
C ILE A 296 4.09 -21.60 18.86
N ARG A 297 4.08 -22.75 18.18
CA ARG A 297 4.98 -22.99 17.05
C ARG A 297 4.69 -22.02 15.89
N ALA A 298 3.42 -21.78 15.56
CA ALA A 298 3.03 -20.86 14.51
C ALA A 298 3.44 -19.42 14.85
N TYR A 299 3.20 -18.93 16.06
CA TYR A 299 3.63 -17.60 16.51
C TYR A 299 5.16 -17.43 16.48
N ARG A 300 5.91 -18.47 16.91
CA ARG A 300 7.38 -18.45 16.79
C ARG A 300 7.82 -18.41 15.32
N GLY A 301 7.08 -19.07 14.42
CA GLY A 301 7.31 -19.00 12.99
C GLY A 301 7.25 -17.57 12.46
N VAL A 302 6.25 -16.78 12.87
CA VAL A 302 6.17 -15.35 12.48
C VAL A 302 7.43 -14.59 12.88
N LEU A 303 7.91 -14.78 14.12
CA LEU A 303 9.08 -14.07 14.64
C LEU A 303 10.41 -14.57 14.06
N ALA A 304 10.41 -15.71 13.42
CA ALA A 304 11.58 -16.29 12.75
C ALA A 304 11.68 -15.89 11.27
N LEU A 305 10.65 -15.26 10.69
CA LEU A 305 10.71 -14.72 9.33
C LEU A 305 11.74 -13.59 9.26
N SER A 306 12.43 -13.49 8.13
CA SER A 306 13.35 -12.37 7.85
C SER A 306 12.66 -11.03 7.91
N TRP A 307 11.39 -10.99 7.50
CA TRP A 307 10.48 -9.87 7.67
C TRP A 307 9.04 -10.40 7.81
N ALA A 308 8.24 -9.70 8.60
CA ALA A 308 6.81 -9.90 8.71
C ALA A 308 6.13 -8.55 9.02
N PRO A 309 4.89 -8.33 8.55
CA PRO A 309 4.13 -7.13 8.88
C PRO A 309 4.06 -6.89 10.39
N LYS A 310 4.09 -5.61 10.80
CA LYS A 310 4.06 -5.22 12.22
C LYS A 310 2.87 -5.85 12.95
N GLU A 311 1.69 -5.81 12.37
CA GLU A 311 0.49 -6.45 12.92
C GLU A 311 0.67 -7.94 13.18
N ALA A 312 1.24 -8.67 12.22
CA ALA A 312 1.48 -10.11 12.37
C ALA A 312 2.45 -10.40 13.53
N ARG A 313 3.51 -9.58 13.68
CA ARG A 313 4.46 -9.67 14.80
C ARG A 313 3.78 -9.38 16.14
N GLU A 314 2.94 -8.34 16.22
CA GLU A 314 2.18 -7.98 17.43
C GLU A 314 1.22 -9.09 17.82
N ILE A 315 0.47 -9.68 16.88
CA ILE A 315 -0.39 -10.84 17.10
C ILE A 315 0.43 -12.01 17.64
N ALA A 316 1.57 -12.31 17.05
CA ALA A 316 2.43 -13.40 17.48
C ALA A 316 2.98 -13.18 18.90
N GLN A 317 3.45 -11.97 19.21
CA GLN A 317 3.94 -11.61 20.54
C GLN A 317 2.84 -11.69 21.61
N ALA A 318 1.64 -11.21 21.29
CA ALA A 318 0.47 -11.33 22.18
C ALA A 318 0.08 -12.79 22.39
N GLY A 319 0.00 -13.55 21.29
CA GLY A 319 -0.34 -14.96 21.30
C GLY A 319 0.66 -15.83 22.08
N LEU A 320 1.95 -15.51 22.04
CA LEU A 320 2.94 -16.20 22.88
C LEU A 320 2.73 -15.98 24.39
N ARG A 321 2.26 -14.80 24.78
CA ARG A 321 1.98 -14.45 26.19
C ARG A 321 0.68 -15.07 26.70
N THR A 322 -0.37 -14.98 25.87
CA THR A 322 -1.72 -15.39 26.25
C THR A 322 -2.41 -16.08 25.07
N PRO A 323 -3.06 -17.24 25.26
CA PRO A 323 -3.84 -17.87 24.19
C PRO A 323 -4.89 -16.92 23.64
N PHE A 324 -5.01 -16.89 22.31
CA PHE A 324 -6.05 -16.11 21.65
C PHE A 324 -7.45 -16.65 21.96
N ARG A 325 -8.40 -15.75 22.20
CA ARG A 325 -9.83 -16.06 22.44
C ARG A 325 -10.68 -15.04 21.69
N ILE A 326 -11.80 -15.48 21.16
CA ILE A 326 -12.86 -14.59 20.66
C ILE A 326 -13.67 -14.16 21.89
N GLY A 327 -13.79 -12.86 22.10
CA GLY A 327 -14.55 -12.27 23.21
C GLY A 327 -16.05 -12.31 22.97
#